data_1039462d518999d9ecaebafa8bc94b39
#
_entry.id   1039462d518999d9ecaebafa8bc94b39
#
_cell.length_a   1.000
_cell.length_b   1.000
_cell.length_c   1.000
_cell.angle_alpha   90.00
_cell.angle_beta   90.00
_cell.angle_gamma   90.00
#
_symmetry.space_group_name_H-M   'P 1'
#
loop_
_entity.id
_entity.type
_entity.pdbx_description
1 polymer ?
#
loop_
_entity_poly.entity_id
_entity_poly.type
_entity_poly.pdbx_seq_one_letter_code
_entity_poly.pdbx_strand_id
1 'polypeptide(L)'
;KIIAPWRMTDLWKMESREDEIAYCKAHGIDLPFDASHSYSRDRNLWHISHEGLELEDPSCEPNYEHLLVLGVTPEKAPDAGEYVTMTFEKGVPTSINGQQMKVSEIIMKLNELGAKHGIGICDIVENRVVGMKSRGVYETPGGTILYEAHQQLEELVLDRATTEVKKDMGNKLSQVVYEGKWFTPLREAIQAFVESTQEYVTGEVKFKLY
;
A
#
# COMPACT_ATOMS: atom_id res chain seq x y z
N LYS A 1 30.70 -9.24 11.47
CA LYS A 1 31.27 -9.02 10.14
C LYS A 1 30.13 -8.99 9.12
N ILE A 2 30.08 -7.95 8.27
CA ILE A 2 29.13 -7.85 7.16
C ILE A 2 29.75 -8.54 5.95
N ILE A 3 28.99 -9.41 5.28
CA ILE A 3 29.35 -10.04 4.01
C ILE A 3 28.38 -9.48 2.97
N ALA A 4 28.90 -8.82 1.95
CA ALA A 4 28.12 -8.25 0.85
C ALA A 4 28.58 -8.90 -0.47
N PRO A 5 27.95 -10.02 -0.89
CA PRO A 5 28.38 -10.78 -2.08
C PRO A 5 28.45 -9.93 -3.34
N TRP A 6 27.49 -9.02 -3.55
CA TRP A 6 27.44 -8.09 -4.69
C TRP A 6 28.71 -7.21 -4.83
N ARG A 7 29.49 -7.05 -3.75
CA ARG A 7 30.77 -6.31 -3.76
C ARG A 7 31.97 -7.21 -3.90
N MET A 8 31.76 -8.53 -4.02
CA MET A 8 32.80 -9.55 -4.10
C MET A 8 32.83 -10.11 -5.52
N THR A 9 33.27 -9.30 -6.49
CA THR A 9 33.22 -9.60 -7.93
C THR A 9 33.98 -10.87 -8.33
N ASP A 10 34.94 -11.33 -7.52
CA ASP A 10 35.67 -12.58 -7.70
C ASP A 10 34.77 -13.81 -7.42
N LEU A 11 33.76 -13.67 -6.53
CA LEU A 11 32.85 -14.75 -6.12
C LEU A 11 31.46 -14.62 -6.74
N TRP A 12 31.02 -13.38 -6.98
CA TRP A 12 29.67 -13.08 -7.43
C TRP A 12 29.71 -12.34 -8.76
N LYS A 13 29.14 -12.93 -9.80
CA LYS A 13 29.17 -12.39 -11.16
C LYS A 13 27.80 -12.02 -11.72
N MET A 14 26.74 -12.14 -10.90
CA MET A 14 25.41 -11.71 -11.28
C MET A 14 25.23 -10.23 -11.00
N GLU A 15 24.94 -9.44 -12.03
CA GLU A 15 24.80 -8.00 -11.98
C GLU A 15 23.35 -7.55 -12.20
N SER A 16 22.51 -8.44 -12.72
CA SER A 16 21.12 -8.15 -13.07
C SER A 16 20.18 -9.30 -12.69
N ARG A 17 18.89 -9.02 -12.71
CA ARG A 17 17.84 -10.05 -12.53
C ARG A 17 17.84 -11.08 -13.66
N GLU A 18 18.18 -10.67 -14.87
CA GLU A 18 18.32 -11.53 -16.02
C GLU A 18 19.43 -12.59 -15.80
N ASP A 19 20.56 -12.17 -15.19
CA ASP A 19 21.64 -13.09 -14.82
C ASP A 19 21.16 -14.10 -13.75
N GLU A 20 20.39 -13.65 -12.77
CA GLU A 20 19.80 -14.52 -11.73
C GLU A 20 18.83 -15.53 -12.32
N ILE A 21 17.96 -15.11 -13.24
CA ILE A 21 17.04 -16.00 -13.96
C ILE A 21 17.81 -17.02 -14.81
N ALA A 22 18.86 -16.58 -15.53
CA ALA A 22 19.71 -17.47 -16.32
C ALA A 22 20.43 -18.49 -15.43
N TYR A 23 20.92 -18.07 -14.28
CA TYR A 23 21.53 -18.94 -13.27
C TYR A 23 20.52 -20.00 -12.77
N CYS A 24 19.31 -19.59 -12.39
CA CYS A 24 18.26 -20.49 -11.94
C CYS A 24 17.94 -21.53 -13.00
N LYS A 25 17.78 -21.13 -14.27
CA LYS A 25 17.57 -22.03 -15.41
C LYS A 25 18.71 -23.06 -15.57
N ALA A 26 19.96 -22.60 -15.51
CA ALA A 26 21.13 -23.44 -15.66
C ALA A 26 21.27 -24.49 -14.55
N HIS A 27 20.72 -24.20 -13.35
CA HIS A 27 20.79 -25.07 -12.17
C HIS A 27 19.49 -25.81 -11.87
N GLY A 28 18.50 -25.78 -12.77
CA GLY A 28 17.23 -26.50 -12.60
C GLY A 28 16.39 -25.98 -11.43
N ILE A 29 16.51 -24.70 -11.08
CA ILE A 29 15.70 -24.03 -10.08
C ILE A 29 14.47 -23.45 -10.78
N ASP A 30 13.29 -23.97 -10.43
CA ASP A 30 12.03 -23.48 -10.98
C ASP A 30 11.67 -22.11 -10.38
N LEU A 31 11.36 -21.16 -11.27
CA LEU A 31 10.87 -19.83 -10.89
C LEU A 31 9.38 -19.73 -11.19
N PRO A 32 8.58 -19.07 -10.33
CA PRO A 32 7.14 -18.89 -10.53
C PRO A 32 6.80 -17.82 -11.59
N PHE A 33 7.80 -17.28 -12.27
CA PHE A 33 7.67 -16.22 -13.28
C PHE A 33 8.74 -16.38 -14.37
N ASP A 34 8.50 -15.81 -15.52
CA ASP A 34 9.47 -15.66 -16.61
C ASP A 34 10.06 -14.25 -16.68
N ALA A 35 11.05 -14.04 -17.55
CA ALA A 35 11.73 -12.77 -17.70
C ALA A 35 10.80 -11.62 -18.17
N SER A 36 9.74 -11.94 -18.92
CA SER A 36 8.80 -10.96 -19.48
C SER A 36 7.77 -10.46 -18.45
N HIS A 37 7.62 -11.18 -17.33
CA HIS A 37 6.69 -10.86 -16.25
C HIS A 37 7.40 -10.66 -14.90
N SER A 38 8.68 -10.28 -14.94
CA SER A 38 9.55 -10.20 -13.76
C SER A 38 9.52 -8.84 -13.07
N TYR A 39 8.31 -8.25 -12.85
CA TYR A 39 8.21 -7.07 -11.99
C TYR A 39 8.77 -7.34 -10.61
N SER A 40 9.45 -6.35 -10.04
CA SER A 40 9.77 -6.37 -8.62
C SER A 40 8.51 -6.10 -7.81
N ARG A 41 8.17 -7.01 -6.89
CA ARG A 41 6.93 -6.92 -6.12
C ARG A 41 7.20 -7.13 -4.65
N ASP A 42 6.70 -6.20 -3.82
CA ASP A 42 6.63 -6.34 -2.37
C ASP A 42 5.17 -6.37 -1.94
N ARG A 43 4.77 -7.43 -1.22
CA ARG A 43 3.39 -7.64 -0.81
C ARG A 43 3.27 -7.80 0.70
N ASN A 44 2.27 -7.12 1.26
CA ASN A 44 1.80 -7.33 2.63
C ASN A 44 0.26 -7.29 2.69
N LEU A 45 -0.31 -7.26 3.89
CA LEU A 45 -1.77 -7.21 4.08
C LEU A 45 -2.38 -5.92 3.51
N TRP A 46 -1.63 -4.81 3.52
CA TRP A 46 -2.11 -3.48 3.14
C TRP A 46 -2.06 -3.22 1.64
N HIS A 47 -0.96 -3.64 0.97
CA HIS A 47 -0.76 -3.34 -0.44
C HIS A 47 0.20 -4.32 -1.12
N ILE A 48 0.28 -4.20 -2.44
CA ILE A 48 1.36 -4.73 -3.26
C ILE A 48 1.96 -3.60 -4.11
N SER A 49 3.29 -3.53 -4.17
CA SER A 49 4.02 -2.65 -5.07
C SER A 49 4.47 -3.40 -6.33
N HIS A 50 4.56 -2.69 -7.43
CA HIS A 50 5.11 -3.15 -8.70
C HIS A 50 6.14 -2.15 -9.19
N GLU A 51 7.36 -2.62 -9.46
CA GLU A 51 8.47 -1.83 -10.00
C GLU A 51 9.17 -2.61 -11.11
N GLY A 52 9.94 -1.91 -11.96
CA GLY A 52 10.74 -2.52 -13.02
C GLY A 52 10.04 -2.60 -14.37
N LEU A 53 10.69 -3.23 -15.35
CA LEU A 53 10.24 -3.33 -16.74
C LEU A 53 9.90 -1.96 -17.36
N GLU A 54 8.75 -1.82 -18.02
CA GLU A 54 8.32 -0.56 -18.63
C GLU A 54 8.17 0.61 -17.63
N LEU A 55 8.03 0.33 -16.33
CA LEU A 55 7.94 1.38 -15.30
C LEU A 55 9.26 2.13 -15.08
N GLU A 56 10.38 1.58 -15.53
CA GLU A 56 11.69 2.26 -15.48
C GLU A 56 11.74 3.48 -16.43
N ASP A 57 10.92 3.51 -17.47
CA ASP A 57 10.75 4.66 -18.36
C ASP A 57 9.44 5.41 -18.02
N PRO A 58 9.53 6.62 -17.44
CA PRO A 58 8.33 7.39 -17.11
C PRO A 58 7.44 7.76 -18.30
N SER A 59 7.95 7.66 -19.53
CA SER A 59 7.18 7.92 -20.76
C SER A 59 6.35 6.73 -21.22
N CYS A 60 6.61 5.53 -20.68
CA CYS A 60 5.86 4.32 -20.99
C CYS A 60 4.58 4.22 -20.17
N GLU A 61 3.49 3.81 -20.82
CA GLU A 61 2.24 3.47 -20.15
C GLU A 61 2.38 2.10 -19.42
N PRO A 62 1.89 1.96 -18.17
CA PRO A 62 1.91 0.68 -17.48
C PRO A 62 1.02 -0.35 -18.18
N ASN A 63 1.50 -1.57 -18.31
CA ASN A 63 0.68 -2.68 -18.79
C ASN A 63 -0.14 -3.29 -17.65
N TYR A 64 -1.26 -2.66 -17.30
CA TYR A 64 -2.12 -3.08 -16.19
C TYR A 64 -2.63 -4.52 -16.31
N GLU A 65 -2.75 -5.09 -17.52
CA GLU A 65 -3.19 -6.48 -17.69
C GLU A 65 -2.19 -7.49 -17.14
N HIS A 66 -0.90 -7.21 -17.27
CA HIS A 66 0.17 -8.07 -16.77
C HIS A 66 0.64 -7.67 -15.36
N LEU A 67 0.40 -6.43 -14.99
CA LEU A 67 0.91 -5.84 -13.78
C LEU A 67 0.02 -6.15 -12.58
N LEU A 68 -1.31 -5.96 -12.69
CA LEU A 68 -2.24 -6.11 -11.57
C LEU A 68 -2.34 -7.56 -11.08
N VAL A 69 -2.33 -7.73 -9.76
CA VAL A 69 -2.37 -9.03 -9.07
C VAL A 69 -3.57 -9.13 -8.12
N LEU A 70 -3.98 -8.02 -7.52
CA LEU A 70 -5.06 -8.01 -6.54
C LEU A 70 -6.41 -7.72 -7.18
N GLY A 71 -6.46 -6.77 -8.09
CA GLY A 71 -7.69 -6.23 -8.63
C GLY A 71 -7.76 -6.17 -10.14
N VAL A 72 -8.71 -5.41 -10.60
CA VAL A 72 -8.95 -5.11 -12.03
C VAL A 72 -8.85 -3.61 -12.26
N THR A 73 -8.68 -3.19 -13.51
CA THR A 73 -8.79 -1.76 -13.84
C THR A 73 -10.25 -1.28 -13.72
N PRO A 74 -10.49 0.03 -13.56
CA PRO A 74 -11.85 0.57 -13.49
C PRO A 74 -12.73 0.18 -14.68
N GLU A 75 -12.14 0.07 -15.89
CA GLU A 75 -12.85 -0.33 -17.11
C GLU A 75 -13.33 -1.78 -17.10
N LYS A 76 -12.70 -2.63 -16.29
CA LYS A 76 -13.06 -4.04 -16.12
C LYS A 76 -13.91 -4.29 -14.87
N ALA A 77 -14.12 -3.24 -14.06
CA ALA A 77 -14.95 -3.32 -12.87
C ALA A 77 -16.44 -3.48 -13.22
N PRO A 78 -17.28 -4.02 -12.31
CA PRO A 78 -18.71 -4.11 -12.52
C PRO A 78 -19.37 -2.74 -12.64
N ASP A 79 -20.29 -2.55 -13.60
CA ASP A 79 -21.11 -1.33 -13.73
C ASP A 79 -22.07 -1.11 -12.55
N ALA A 80 -22.38 -2.16 -11.80
CA ALA A 80 -23.26 -2.09 -10.64
C ALA A 80 -22.48 -1.75 -9.38
N GLY A 81 -22.77 -0.59 -8.79
CA GLY A 81 -22.16 -0.21 -7.52
C GLY A 81 -22.66 -1.03 -6.34
N GLU A 82 -21.83 -1.19 -5.32
CA GLU A 82 -22.10 -1.94 -4.10
C GLU A 82 -22.02 -1.02 -2.87
N TYR A 83 -23.06 -1.06 -2.01
CA TYR A 83 -23.04 -0.31 -0.75
C TYR A 83 -22.37 -1.12 0.36
N VAL A 84 -21.49 -0.45 1.11
CA VAL A 84 -20.81 -1.02 2.27
C VAL A 84 -20.96 -0.05 3.44
N THR A 85 -21.17 -0.61 4.64
CA THR A 85 -21.24 0.13 5.88
C THR A 85 -20.10 -0.31 6.79
N MET A 86 -19.36 0.63 7.35
CA MET A 86 -18.30 0.37 8.32
C MET A 86 -18.57 1.08 9.63
N THR A 87 -18.33 0.37 10.74
CA THR A 87 -18.40 0.96 12.08
C THR A 87 -16.99 1.17 12.63
N PHE A 88 -16.79 2.31 13.24
CA PHE A 88 -15.56 2.66 13.94
C PHE A 88 -15.84 2.91 15.42
N GLU A 89 -14.93 2.48 16.28
CA GLU A 89 -14.92 2.79 17.70
C GLU A 89 -13.54 3.36 18.06
N LYS A 90 -13.49 4.62 18.50
CA LYS A 90 -12.25 5.33 18.82
C LYS A 90 -11.21 5.24 17.70
N GLY A 91 -11.63 5.48 16.46
CA GLY A 91 -10.77 5.42 15.27
C GLY A 91 -10.44 4.02 14.76
N VAL A 92 -10.82 2.96 15.48
CA VAL A 92 -10.56 1.57 15.08
C VAL A 92 -11.77 1.00 14.35
N PRO A 93 -11.61 0.44 13.14
CA PRO A 93 -12.73 -0.23 12.47
C PRO A 93 -13.09 -1.53 13.19
N THR A 94 -14.39 -1.74 13.45
CA THR A 94 -14.89 -2.88 14.23
C THR A 94 -15.83 -3.78 13.47
N SER A 95 -16.50 -3.28 12.42
CA SER A 95 -17.42 -4.10 11.64
C SER A 95 -17.55 -3.68 10.18
N ILE A 96 -17.96 -4.62 9.33
CA ILE A 96 -18.43 -4.38 7.96
C ILE A 96 -19.84 -4.95 7.84
N ASN A 97 -20.78 -4.12 7.35
CA ASN A 97 -22.20 -4.48 7.16
C ASN A 97 -22.83 -5.11 8.43
N GLY A 98 -22.46 -4.58 9.61
CA GLY A 98 -22.93 -5.05 10.91
C GLY A 98 -22.25 -6.31 11.44
N GLN A 99 -21.36 -6.95 10.67
CA GLN A 99 -20.58 -8.11 11.12
C GLN A 99 -19.30 -7.65 11.83
N GLN A 100 -19.17 -7.97 13.10
CA GLN A 100 -17.95 -7.70 13.90
C GLN A 100 -16.79 -8.56 13.40
N MET A 101 -15.62 -7.95 13.25
CA MET A 101 -14.41 -8.58 12.71
C MET A 101 -13.17 -8.02 13.37
N LYS A 102 -12.06 -8.77 13.33
CA LYS A 102 -10.74 -8.21 13.65
C LYS A 102 -10.29 -7.25 12.56
N VAL A 103 -9.47 -6.27 12.90
CA VAL A 103 -8.95 -5.27 11.94
C VAL A 103 -8.30 -5.94 10.72
N SER A 104 -7.53 -7.01 10.91
CA SER A 104 -6.92 -7.75 9.80
C SER A 104 -7.95 -8.41 8.87
N GLU A 105 -9.05 -8.93 9.41
CA GLU A 105 -10.15 -9.52 8.63
C GLU A 105 -10.92 -8.44 7.87
N ILE A 106 -11.11 -7.26 8.48
CA ILE A 106 -11.69 -6.08 7.82
C ILE A 106 -10.85 -5.67 6.62
N ILE A 107 -9.52 -5.54 6.78
CA ILE A 107 -8.63 -5.18 5.68
C ILE A 107 -8.69 -6.22 4.57
N MET A 108 -8.67 -7.52 4.89
CA MET A 108 -8.79 -8.59 3.90
C MET A 108 -10.13 -8.49 3.14
N LYS A 109 -11.24 -8.25 3.86
CA LYS A 109 -12.55 -8.10 3.22
C LYS A 109 -12.65 -6.86 2.34
N LEU A 110 -12.08 -5.75 2.77
CA LEU A 110 -12.01 -4.53 1.97
C LEU A 110 -11.08 -4.69 0.75
N ASN A 111 -10.00 -5.49 0.86
CA ASN A 111 -9.17 -5.83 -0.28
C ASN A 111 -9.98 -6.58 -1.36
N GLU A 112 -10.80 -7.57 -0.98
CA GLU A 112 -11.67 -8.29 -1.91
C GLU A 112 -12.67 -7.35 -2.61
N LEU A 113 -13.32 -6.49 -1.81
CA LEU A 113 -14.32 -5.55 -2.32
C LEU A 113 -13.70 -4.48 -3.22
N GLY A 114 -12.60 -3.87 -2.78
CA GLY A 114 -11.92 -2.83 -3.56
C GLY A 114 -11.29 -3.37 -4.84
N ALA A 115 -10.70 -4.56 -4.78
CA ALA A 115 -10.14 -5.25 -5.94
C ALA A 115 -11.20 -5.53 -7.03
N LYS A 116 -12.39 -5.97 -6.61
CA LYS A 116 -13.55 -6.20 -7.49
C LYS A 116 -13.97 -4.92 -8.23
N HIS A 117 -13.90 -3.78 -7.57
CA HIS A 117 -14.37 -2.48 -8.09
C HIS A 117 -13.25 -1.62 -8.68
N GLY A 118 -12.05 -2.16 -8.94
CA GLY A 118 -10.95 -1.42 -9.53
C GLY A 118 -10.41 -0.28 -8.65
N ILE A 119 -10.56 -0.39 -7.33
CA ILE A 119 -10.19 0.65 -6.37
C ILE A 119 -8.76 0.44 -5.90
N GLY A 120 -8.03 1.56 -5.72
CA GLY A 120 -6.74 1.57 -5.04
C GLY A 120 -5.53 1.35 -5.94
N ILE A 121 -5.66 1.55 -7.24
CA ILE A 121 -4.53 1.58 -8.17
C ILE A 121 -3.92 2.98 -8.15
N CYS A 122 -2.60 3.06 -7.96
CA CYS A 122 -1.87 4.31 -7.91
C CYS A 122 -0.54 4.17 -8.67
N ASP A 123 -0.35 4.94 -9.73
CA ASP A 123 0.90 5.06 -10.49
C ASP A 123 1.59 6.36 -10.08
N ILE A 124 2.74 6.26 -9.43
CA ILE A 124 3.44 7.42 -8.87
C ILE A 124 4.93 7.39 -9.14
N VAL A 125 5.50 8.58 -9.28
CA VAL A 125 6.94 8.82 -9.17
C VAL A 125 7.23 9.38 -7.80
N GLU A 126 8.06 8.68 -7.03
CA GLU A 126 8.40 9.04 -5.66
C GLU A 126 9.87 9.42 -5.48
N ASN A 127 10.18 10.08 -4.37
CA ASN A 127 11.53 10.37 -3.94
C ASN A 127 11.98 9.34 -2.90
N ARG A 128 13.01 8.57 -3.19
CA ARG A 128 13.63 7.70 -2.18
C ARG A 128 14.45 8.52 -1.18
N VAL A 129 14.61 8.03 0.04
CA VAL A 129 15.43 8.68 1.10
C VAL A 129 16.86 8.97 0.62
N VAL A 130 17.39 8.13 -0.26
CA VAL A 130 18.73 8.28 -0.86
C VAL A 130 18.79 9.31 -2.01
N GLY A 131 17.70 10.04 -2.28
CA GLY A 131 17.66 11.11 -3.28
C GLY A 131 17.37 10.66 -4.72
N MET A 132 17.13 9.38 -4.95
CA MET A 132 16.76 8.85 -6.27
C MET A 132 15.27 8.99 -6.52
N LYS A 133 14.89 9.18 -7.79
CA LYS A 133 13.50 9.00 -8.24
C LYS A 133 13.24 7.51 -8.48
N SER A 134 12.04 7.07 -8.19
CA SER A 134 11.56 5.73 -8.51
C SER A 134 10.10 5.81 -8.93
N ARG A 135 9.69 5.04 -9.95
CA ARG A 135 8.30 4.90 -10.33
C ARG A 135 7.80 3.54 -9.90
N GLY A 136 6.62 3.52 -9.32
CA GLY A 136 5.96 2.28 -8.95
C GLY A 136 4.46 2.37 -9.16
N VAL A 137 3.84 1.24 -9.46
CA VAL A 137 2.40 1.08 -9.42
C VAL A 137 2.04 0.29 -8.16
N TYR A 138 1.07 0.81 -7.43
CA TYR A 138 0.62 0.21 -6.16
C TYR A 138 -0.83 -0.22 -6.29
N GLU A 139 -1.15 -1.38 -5.72
CA GLU A 139 -2.53 -1.80 -5.49
C GLU A 139 -2.79 -1.80 -3.98
N THR A 140 -3.68 -0.91 -3.54
CA THR A 140 -4.04 -0.73 -2.12
C THR A 140 -5.56 -0.68 -1.97
N PRO A 141 -6.29 -1.71 -2.43
CA PRO A 141 -7.75 -1.64 -2.55
C PRO A 141 -8.44 -1.42 -1.21
N GLY A 142 -8.17 -2.26 -0.22
CA GLY A 142 -8.78 -2.16 1.10
C GLY A 142 -8.28 -0.96 1.90
N GLY A 143 -6.98 -0.65 1.78
CA GLY A 143 -6.40 0.51 2.43
C GLY A 143 -6.99 1.82 1.96
N THR A 144 -7.25 1.96 0.66
CA THR A 144 -7.89 3.15 0.07
C THR A 144 -9.32 3.33 0.62
N ILE A 145 -10.11 2.27 0.65
CA ILE A 145 -11.47 2.32 1.19
C ILE A 145 -11.47 2.66 2.69
N LEU A 146 -10.61 2.00 3.46
CA LEU A 146 -10.51 2.22 4.90
C LEU A 146 -10.06 3.64 5.22
N TYR A 147 -9.04 4.15 4.51
CA TYR A 147 -8.53 5.50 4.70
C TYR A 147 -9.62 6.53 4.41
N GLU A 148 -10.31 6.43 3.28
CA GLU A 148 -11.37 7.35 2.89
C GLU A 148 -12.53 7.33 3.91
N ALA A 149 -13.02 6.15 4.28
CA ALA A 149 -14.10 6.02 5.25
C ALA A 149 -13.74 6.62 6.62
N HIS A 150 -12.52 6.35 7.09
CA HIS A 150 -12.02 6.90 8.35
C HIS A 150 -11.88 8.43 8.28
N GLN A 151 -11.33 8.96 7.19
CA GLN A 151 -11.17 10.40 7.00
C GLN A 151 -12.52 11.12 7.01
N GLN A 152 -13.55 10.58 6.34
CA GLN A 152 -14.89 11.18 6.32
C GLN A 152 -15.52 11.23 7.72
N LEU A 153 -15.28 10.20 8.53
CA LEU A 153 -15.73 10.22 9.92
C LEU A 153 -14.97 11.25 10.77
N GLU A 154 -13.65 11.37 10.58
CA GLU A 154 -12.85 12.39 11.25
C GLU A 154 -13.29 13.81 10.88
N GLU A 155 -13.53 14.10 9.61
CA GLU A 155 -14.03 15.40 9.15
C GLU A 155 -15.40 15.77 9.79
N LEU A 156 -16.22 14.77 10.09
CA LEU A 156 -17.51 14.97 10.74
C LEU A 156 -17.39 15.28 12.25
N VAL A 157 -16.44 14.65 12.95
CA VAL A 157 -16.39 14.67 14.42
C VAL A 157 -15.29 15.58 14.99
N LEU A 158 -14.23 15.86 14.26
CA LEU A 158 -13.14 16.71 14.70
C LEU A 158 -13.35 18.16 14.24
N ASP A 159 -12.93 19.11 15.05
CA ASP A 159 -12.90 20.51 14.64
C ASP A 159 -11.80 20.77 13.61
N ARG A 160 -11.95 21.88 12.85
CA ARG A 160 -11.03 22.21 11.76
C ARG A 160 -9.57 22.32 12.21
N ALA A 161 -9.30 22.95 13.33
CA ALA A 161 -7.92 23.16 13.77
C ALA A 161 -7.25 21.84 14.18
N THR A 162 -7.98 20.95 14.85
CA THR A 162 -7.50 19.60 15.18
C THR A 162 -7.22 18.80 13.91
N THR A 163 -8.12 18.85 12.93
CA THR A 163 -7.95 18.14 11.64
C THR A 163 -6.72 18.64 10.88
N GLU A 164 -6.50 19.97 10.81
CA GLU A 164 -5.33 20.57 10.14
C GLU A 164 -4.02 20.08 10.78
N VAL A 165 -3.90 20.20 12.11
CA VAL A 165 -2.69 19.77 12.83
C VAL A 165 -2.48 18.25 12.72
N LYS A 166 -3.57 17.46 12.79
CA LYS A 166 -3.48 16.00 12.63
C LYS A 166 -2.95 15.60 11.25
N LYS A 167 -3.36 16.26 10.18
CA LYS A 167 -2.83 16.03 8.82
C LYS A 167 -1.33 16.30 8.76
N ASP A 168 -0.86 17.39 9.36
CA ASP A 168 0.58 17.71 9.41
C ASP A 168 1.36 16.67 10.22
N MET A 169 0.83 16.26 11.35
CA MET A 169 1.44 15.22 12.19
C MET A 169 1.43 13.85 11.47
N GLY A 170 0.38 13.52 10.74
CA GLY A 170 0.30 12.32 9.92
C GLY A 170 1.36 12.29 8.82
N ASN A 171 1.54 13.40 8.10
CA ASN A 171 2.62 13.56 7.12
C ASN A 171 4.00 13.40 7.76
N LYS A 172 4.19 13.97 8.95
CA LYS A 172 5.44 13.81 9.70
C LYS A 172 5.67 12.39 10.16
N LEU A 173 4.62 11.70 10.60
CA LEU A 173 4.67 10.29 10.99
C LEU A 173 5.08 9.41 9.82
N SER A 174 4.50 9.63 8.63
CA SER A 174 4.85 8.86 7.42
C SER A 174 6.34 9.00 7.07
N GLN A 175 6.91 10.20 7.17
CA GLN A 175 8.34 10.44 6.98
C GLN A 175 9.20 9.68 8.00
N VAL A 176 8.82 9.75 9.28
CA VAL A 176 9.54 9.06 10.37
C VAL A 176 9.52 7.54 10.17
N VAL A 177 8.38 6.98 9.73
CA VAL A 177 8.24 5.55 9.42
C VAL A 177 9.09 5.18 8.21
N TYR A 178 8.98 5.94 7.12
CA TYR A 178 9.74 5.71 5.88
C TYR A 178 11.26 5.75 6.09
N GLU A 179 11.73 6.67 6.94
CA GLU A 179 13.16 6.80 7.29
C GLU A 179 13.65 5.73 8.29
N GLY A 180 12.82 4.76 8.66
CA GLY A 180 13.18 3.69 9.61
C GLY A 180 13.32 4.14 11.05
N LYS A 181 12.72 5.27 11.43
CA LYS A 181 12.79 5.87 12.76
C LYS A 181 11.65 5.44 13.70
N TRP A 182 11.20 4.19 13.58
CA TRP A 182 10.08 3.65 14.35
C TRP A 182 10.27 3.73 15.87
N PHE A 183 11.49 3.48 16.36
CA PHE A 183 11.82 3.43 17.78
C PHE A 183 12.35 4.77 18.32
N THR A 184 11.87 5.90 17.81
CA THR A 184 12.31 7.22 18.25
C THR A 184 11.26 7.93 19.11
N PRO A 185 11.68 8.81 20.06
CA PRO A 185 10.76 9.61 20.86
C PRO A 185 9.82 10.48 20.01
N LEU A 186 10.27 10.94 18.84
CA LEU A 186 9.43 11.73 17.92
C LEU A 186 8.25 10.89 17.41
N ARG A 187 8.49 9.64 16.99
CA ARG A 187 7.40 8.74 16.57
C ARG A 187 6.40 8.54 17.71
N GLU A 188 6.87 8.30 18.93
CA GLU A 188 6.01 8.09 20.10
C GLU A 188 5.17 9.32 20.43
N ALA A 189 5.76 10.52 20.38
CA ALA A 189 5.04 11.76 20.64
C ALA A 189 3.95 12.03 19.60
N ILE A 190 4.24 11.80 18.30
CA ILE A 190 3.25 11.95 17.23
C ILE A 190 2.14 10.91 17.38
N GLN A 191 2.48 9.67 17.68
CA GLN A 191 1.52 8.59 17.91
C GLN A 191 0.56 8.95 19.06
N ALA A 192 1.08 9.40 20.19
CA ALA A 192 0.25 9.80 21.35
C ALA A 192 -0.69 10.96 21.01
N PHE A 193 -0.22 11.93 20.23
CA PHE A 193 -1.07 13.02 19.73
C PHE A 193 -2.21 12.47 18.86
N VAL A 194 -1.89 11.63 17.87
CA VAL A 194 -2.90 11.04 16.99
C VAL A 194 -3.91 10.22 17.80
N GLU A 195 -3.46 9.34 18.68
CA GLU A 195 -4.32 8.50 19.52
C GLU A 195 -5.31 9.33 20.36
N SER A 196 -4.85 10.45 20.92
CA SER A 196 -5.72 11.31 21.71
C SER A 196 -6.88 11.91 20.90
N THR A 197 -6.67 12.18 19.61
CA THR A 197 -7.74 12.67 18.72
C THR A 197 -8.75 11.58 18.38
N GLN A 198 -8.33 10.32 18.38
CA GLN A 198 -9.18 9.19 17.99
C GLN A 198 -10.24 8.82 19.03
N GLU A 199 -10.10 9.24 20.26
CA GLU A 199 -11.12 8.99 21.31
C GLU A 199 -12.52 9.49 20.92
N TYR A 200 -12.60 10.47 20.03
CA TYR A 200 -13.85 11.07 19.56
C TYR A 200 -14.36 10.44 18.25
N VAL A 201 -13.53 9.66 17.55
CA VAL A 201 -13.82 9.13 16.21
C VAL A 201 -14.58 7.81 16.35
N THR A 202 -15.87 7.91 16.69
CA THR A 202 -16.78 6.77 16.84
C THR A 202 -18.04 7.01 16.03
N GLY A 203 -18.41 6.06 15.19
CA GLY A 203 -19.60 6.18 14.34
C GLY A 203 -19.65 5.18 13.21
N GLU A 204 -20.58 5.39 12.30
CA GLU A 204 -20.81 4.55 11.13
C GLU A 204 -20.66 5.37 9.86
N VAL A 205 -19.99 4.81 8.87
CA VAL A 205 -19.83 5.39 7.54
C VAL A 205 -20.40 4.43 6.52
N LYS A 206 -21.34 4.91 5.70
CA LYS A 206 -21.89 4.19 4.56
C LYS A 206 -21.36 4.79 3.27
N PHE A 207 -20.77 3.96 2.43
CA PHE A 207 -20.20 4.38 1.16
C PHE A 207 -20.61 3.43 0.02
N LYS A 208 -20.46 3.88 -1.20
CA LYS A 208 -20.74 3.12 -2.41
C LYS A 208 -19.45 2.90 -3.17
N LEU A 209 -19.13 1.64 -3.41
CA LEU A 209 -18.05 1.24 -4.31
C LEU A 209 -18.59 1.19 -5.74
N TYR A 210 -17.85 1.86 -6.63
CA TYR A 210 -18.27 1.99 -8.04
C TYR A 210 -17.05 2.24 -8.93
#